data_d264854e2da0e441f4d2852e00d4f550
#
_entry.id   d264854e2da0e441f4d2852e00d4f550
#
_cell.length_a   1.000
_cell.length_b   1.000
_cell.length_c   1.000
_cell.angle_alpha   90.00
_cell.angle_beta   90.00
_cell.angle_gamma   90.00
#
_symmetry.space_group_name_H-M   'P 1'
#
loop_
_entity.id
_entity.type
_entity.pdbx_description
1 polymer ?
#
loop_
_entity_poly.entity_id
_entity_poly.type
_entity_poly.pdbx_seq_one_letter_code
_entity_poly.pdbx_strand_id
1 'polypeptide(L)'
;RVRRQRQMCIRDRMHVKVNVANMKTTGNVMKNIYTIGIPATLNLALPSIQVSALNAILAPFPGSYILVLGVYYKLQTFIYLTANGIVQGIRPLVGYNYGAGEYDRVKKITHTSMGLIALVMVMGMAISCAIPQQLMGLFTTSRATMEIGGAALRIISFGFVVSSVSVTFSGVLEGLGKGM
;
A
#
# COMPACT_ATOMS: atom_id res chain seq x y z
N ARG A 1 13.06 15.82 -29.36
CA ARG A 1 13.77 17.03 -28.90
C ARG A 1 13.20 17.58 -27.56
N VAL A 2 11.89 17.70 -27.40
CA VAL A 2 11.23 18.23 -26.18
C VAL A 2 11.55 17.43 -24.91
N ARG A 3 11.69 16.10 -24.99
CA ARG A 3 12.01 15.25 -23.84
C ARG A 3 13.44 15.49 -23.32
N ARG A 4 14.41 15.74 -24.20
CA ARG A 4 15.78 16.10 -23.82
C ARG A 4 15.87 17.48 -23.18
N GLN A 5 15.10 18.46 -23.68
CA GLN A 5 15.05 19.79 -23.08
C GLN A 5 14.45 19.77 -21.68
N ARG A 6 13.39 19.00 -21.42
CA ARG A 6 12.84 18.85 -20.05
C ARG A 6 13.84 18.20 -19.08
N GLN A 7 14.59 17.20 -19.51
CA GLN A 7 15.63 16.58 -18.68
C GLN A 7 16.81 17.54 -18.41
N MET A 8 17.19 18.37 -19.37
CA MET A 8 18.19 19.44 -19.17
C MET A 8 17.72 20.48 -18.17
N CYS A 9 16.50 21.00 -18.30
CA CYS A 9 15.95 22.01 -17.37
C CYS A 9 15.80 21.47 -15.94
N ILE A 10 15.47 20.19 -15.75
CA ILE A 10 15.43 19.57 -14.41
C ILE A 10 16.85 19.46 -13.84
N ARG A 11 17.83 19.10 -14.64
CA ARG A 11 19.23 18.94 -14.22
C ARG A 11 19.90 20.28 -13.88
N ASP A 12 19.55 21.36 -14.58
CA ASP A 12 20.09 22.69 -14.33
C ASP A 12 19.50 23.36 -13.06
N ARG A 13 18.30 22.92 -12.63
CA ARG A 13 17.69 23.35 -11.36
C ARG A 13 18.10 22.54 -10.15
N MET A 14 18.78 21.44 -10.34
CA MET A 14 19.30 20.66 -9.21
C MET A 14 20.60 21.30 -8.70
N HIS A 15 20.55 21.88 -7.52
CA HIS A 15 21.74 22.40 -6.81
C HIS A 15 22.76 21.29 -6.46
N VAL A 16 22.38 20.03 -6.63
CA VAL A 16 23.23 18.86 -6.35
C VAL A 16 23.77 18.29 -7.66
N LYS A 17 25.04 18.49 -7.93
CA LYS A 17 25.74 17.82 -9.04
C LYS A 17 26.17 16.43 -8.58
N VAL A 18 25.46 15.41 -9.06
CA VAL A 18 25.85 14.00 -8.83
C VAL A 18 27.08 13.69 -9.67
N ASN A 19 28.22 13.57 -9.04
CA ASN A 19 29.47 13.13 -9.68
C ASN A 19 29.86 11.78 -9.10
N VAL A 20 29.84 10.75 -9.94
CA VAL A 20 30.15 9.35 -9.56
C VAL A 20 31.59 9.23 -9.01
N ALA A 21 32.51 10.06 -9.49
CA ALA A 21 33.89 10.08 -9.01
C ALA A 21 34.02 10.53 -7.52
N ASN A 22 33.04 11.25 -7.00
CA ASN A 22 33.02 11.75 -5.63
C ASN A 22 32.19 10.89 -4.66
N MET A 23 31.68 9.74 -5.10
CA MET A 23 30.95 8.81 -4.24
C MET A 23 31.90 8.10 -3.28
N LYS A 24 32.10 8.69 -2.11
CA LYS A 24 32.80 8.03 -1.00
C LYS A 24 31.78 7.32 -0.12
N THR A 25 31.88 6.00 -0.08
CA THR A 25 31.09 5.18 0.83
C THR A 25 31.66 5.33 2.24
N THR A 26 31.03 6.18 3.04
CA THR A 26 31.43 6.38 4.44
C THR A 26 30.59 5.45 5.33
N GLY A 27 31.18 4.84 6.37
CA GLY A 27 30.49 3.92 7.28
C GLY A 27 29.21 4.50 7.89
N ASN A 28 29.16 5.80 8.17
CA ASN A 28 27.97 6.48 8.67
C ASN A 28 26.83 6.52 7.64
N VAL A 29 27.15 6.67 6.37
CA VAL A 29 26.14 6.64 5.29
C VAL A 29 25.56 5.24 5.16
N MET A 30 26.39 4.20 5.18
CA MET A 30 25.94 2.81 5.16
C MET A 30 25.08 2.48 6.37
N LYS A 31 25.47 2.90 7.57
CA LYS A 31 24.67 2.72 8.78
C LYS A 31 23.28 3.32 8.64
N ASN A 32 23.18 4.55 8.14
CA ASN A 32 21.88 5.21 7.93
C ASN A 32 21.02 4.49 6.89
N ILE A 33 21.62 4.01 5.79
CA ILE A 33 20.93 3.24 4.75
C ILE A 33 20.37 1.95 5.34
N TYR A 34 21.18 1.19 6.11
CA TYR A 34 20.72 -0.06 6.71
C TYR A 34 19.69 0.15 7.81
N THR A 35 19.82 1.21 8.63
CA THR A 35 18.85 1.52 9.68
C THR A 35 17.46 1.78 9.13
N ILE A 36 17.35 2.37 7.95
CA ILE A 36 16.06 2.63 7.28
C ILE A 36 15.67 1.45 6.37
N GLY A 37 16.64 0.87 5.67
CA GLY A 37 16.41 -0.17 4.67
C GLY A 37 15.96 -1.50 5.25
N ILE A 38 16.54 -1.95 6.37
CA ILE A 38 16.19 -3.23 6.99
C ILE A 38 14.73 -3.26 7.46
N PRO A 39 14.23 -2.27 8.25
CA PRO A 39 12.81 -2.22 8.61
C PRO A 39 11.89 -2.13 7.40
N ALA A 40 12.26 -1.35 6.38
CA ALA A 40 11.48 -1.24 5.15
C ALA A 40 11.38 -2.58 4.40
N THR A 41 12.49 -3.32 4.30
CA THR A 41 12.51 -4.65 3.67
C THR A 41 11.69 -5.66 4.44
N LEU A 42 11.77 -5.66 5.77
CA LEU A 42 10.95 -6.51 6.63
C LEU A 42 9.46 -6.20 6.46
N ASN A 43 9.10 -4.93 6.41
CA ASN A 43 7.71 -4.51 6.20
C ASN A 43 7.15 -5.00 4.85
N LEU A 44 7.96 -5.01 3.79
CA LEU A 44 7.60 -5.56 2.49
C LEU A 44 7.54 -7.10 2.48
N ALA A 45 8.31 -7.78 3.33
CA ALA A 45 8.33 -9.25 3.43
C ALA A 45 7.17 -9.80 4.28
N LEU A 46 6.66 -9.04 5.26
CA LEU A 46 5.59 -9.47 6.16
C LEU A 46 4.34 -10.00 5.45
N PRO A 47 3.80 -9.35 4.40
CA PRO A 47 2.65 -9.88 3.67
C PRO A 47 2.91 -11.24 3.04
N SER A 48 4.11 -11.50 2.52
CA SER A 48 4.47 -12.78 1.94
C SER A 48 4.53 -13.89 3.00
N ILE A 49 5.07 -13.58 4.18
CA ILE A 49 5.09 -14.49 5.33
C ILE A 49 3.65 -14.78 5.80
N GLN A 50 2.80 -13.76 5.88
CA GLN A 50 1.39 -13.89 6.24
C GLN A 50 0.64 -14.82 5.27
N VAL A 51 0.80 -14.62 3.96
CA VAL A 51 0.16 -15.47 2.94
C VAL A 51 0.65 -16.92 3.06
N SER A 52 1.95 -17.13 3.25
CA SER A 52 2.53 -18.47 3.41
C SER A 52 2.01 -19.17 4.66
N ALA A 53 1.94 -18.44 5.78
CA ALA A 53 1.39 -18.97 7.04
C ALA A 53 -0.09 -19.36 6.91
N LEU A 54 -0.90 -18.49 6.28
CA LEU A 54 -2.32 -18.79 6.04
C LEU A 54 -2.51 -20.00 5.13
N ASN A 55 -1.72 -20.14 4.07
CA ASN A 55 -1.75 -21.31 3.20
C ASN A 55 -1.35 -22.58 3.95
N ALA A 56 -0.37 -22.52 4.83
CA ALA A 56 0.03 -23.65 5.66
C ALA A 56 -1.08 -24.08 6.63
N ILE A 57 -1.80 -23.12 7.23
CA ILE A 57 -2.95 -23.38 8.11
C ILE A 57 -4.12 -24.00 7.31
N LEU A 58 -4.33 -23.56 6.07
CA LEU A 58 -5.41 -24.07 5.22
C LEU A 58 -5.05 -25.38 4.50
N ALA A 59 -3.80 -25.80 4.46
CA ALA A 59 -3.34 -27.00 3.78
C ALA A 59 -4.10 -28.31 4.15
N PRO A 60 -4.48 -28.54 5.45
CA PRO A 60 -5.26 -29.73 5.82
C PRO A 60 -6.74 -29.67 5.41
N PHE A 61 -7.24 -28.50 4.96
CA PHE A 61 -8.62 -28.30 4.54
C PHE A 61 -8.79 -28.53 3.02
N PRO A 62 -10.02 -28.75 2.51
CA PRO A 62 -10.27 -28.88 1.08
C PRO A 62 -9.68 -27.70 0.28
N GLY A 63 -9.14 -27.98 -0.91
CA GLY A 63 -8.49 -26.97 -1.76
C GLY A 63 -9.36 -25.75 -2.14
N SER A 64 -10.68 -25.88 -1.98
CA SER A 64 -11.63 -24.78 -2.15
C SER A 64 -11.33 -23.58 -1.23
N TYR A 65 -10.87 -23.81 -0.02
CA TYR A 65 -10.51 -22.74 0.93
C TYR A 65 -9.26 -21.96 0.50
N ILE A 66 -8.26 -22.67 -0.02
CA ILE A 66 -7.05 -22.02 -0.56
C ILE A 66 -7.40 -21.17 -1.78
N LEU A 67 -8.29 -21.67 -2.65
CA LEU A 67 -8.78 -20.91 -3.80
C LEU A 67 -9.51 -19.64 -3.36
N VAL A 68 -10.41 -19.74 -2.37
CA VAL A 68 -11.12 -18.59 -1.79
C VAL A 68 -10.16 -17.54 -1.25
N LEU A 69 -9.11 -17.97 -0.52
CA LEU A 69 -8.07 -17.09 -0.01
C LEU A 69 -7.34 -16.38 -1.17
N GLY A 70 -6.97 -17.11 -2.22
CA GLY A 70 -6.31 -16.54 -3.40
C GLY A 70 -7.16 -15.50 -4.12
N VAL A 71 -8.47 -15.75 -4.28
CA VAL A 71 -9.42 -14.80 -4.86
C VAL A 71 -9.54 -13.54 -3.99
N TYR A 72 -9.66 -13.73 -2.66
CA TYR A 72 -9.67 -12.61 -1.72
C TYR A 72 -8.45 -11.71 -1.88
N TYR A 73 -7.24 -12.28 -1.91
CA TYR A 73 -6.02 -11.48 -2.08
C TYR A 73 -5.98 -10.73 -3.41
N LYS A 74 -6.49 -11.30 -4.49
CA LYS A 74 -6.59 -10.59 -5.77
C LYS A 74 -7.53 -9.39 -5.68
N LEU A 75 -8.71 -9.56 -5.12
CA LEU A 75 -9.68 -8.48 -4.92
C LEU A 75 -9.14 -7.40 -3.98
N GLN A 76 -8.53 -7.81 -2.87
CA GLN A 76 -7.87 -6.92 -1.93
C GLN A 76 -6.80 -6.08 -2.64
N THR A 77 -5.96 -6.68 -3.48
CA THR A 77 -4.89 -5.99 -4.20
C THR A 77 -5.44 -4.84 -5.06
N PHE A 78 -6.57 -5.03 -5.75
CA PHE A 78 -7.18 -3.96 -6.55
C PHE A 78 -7.59 -2.76 -5.69
N ILE A 79 -8.25 -3.02 -4.56
CA ILE A 79 -8.71 -1.96 -3.64
C ILE A 79 -7.51 -1.23 -3.03
N TYR A 80 -6.53 -1.99 -2.53
CA TYR A 80 -5.33 -1.43 -1.91
C TYR A 80 -4.41 -0.72 -2.90
N LEU A 81 -4.37 -1.12 -4.17
CA LEU A 81 -3.59 -0.44 -5.20
C LEU A 81 -4.05 1.00 -5.38
N THR A 82 -5.38 1.22 -5.40
CA THR A 82 -5.96 2.56 -5.48
C THR A 82 -5.62 3.39 -4.24
N ALA A 83 -5.77 2.82 -3.05
CA ALA A 83 -5.42 3.48 -1.79
C ALA A 83 -3.92 3.82 -1.72
N ASN A 84 -3.05 2.90 -2.12
CA ASN A 84 -1.61 3.12 -2.19
C ASN A 84 -1.23 4.20 -3.20
N GLY A 85 -1.96 4.33 -4.31
CA GLY A 85 -1.78 5.44 -5.25
C GLY A 85 -1.98 6.80 -4.59
N ILE A 86 -3.02 6.93 -3.76
CA ILE A 86 -3.28 8.15 -2.97
C ILE A 86 -2.13 8.38 -1.98
N VAL A 87 -1.71 7.35 -1.25
CA VAL A 87 -0.59 7.41 -0.28
C VAL A 87 0.69 7.89 -0.94
N GLN A 88 1.05 7.37 -2.11
CA GLN A 88 2.24 7.79 -2.86
C GLN A 88 2.20 9.29 -3.21
N GLY A 89 1.02 9.82 -3.55
CA GLY A 89 0.83 11.24 -3.81
C GLY A 89 0.97 12.12 -2.56
N ILE A 90 0.58 11.61 -1.40
CA ILE A 90 0.59 12.38 -0.14
C ILE A 90 2.00 12.50 0.44
N ARG A 91 2.84 11.48 0.31
CA ARG A 91 4.19 11.45 0.91
C ARG A 91 5.01 12.71 0.63
N PRO A 92 5.21 13.15 -0.62
CA PRO A 92 5.97 14.37 -0.91
C PRO A 92 5.29 15.63 -0.38
N LEU A 93 3.94 15.68 -0.39
CA LEU A 93 3.19 16.83 0.11
C LEU A 93 3.36 16.99 1.62
N VAL A 94 3.25 15.90 2.37
CA VAL A 94 3.45 15.89 3.83
C VAL A 94 4.89 16.27 4.17
N GLY A 95 5.88 15.66 3.52
CA GLY A 95 7.29 15.93 3.76
C GLY A 95 7.65 17.41 3.50
N TYR A 96 7.17 17.97 2.39
CA TYR A 96 7.41 19.35 2.03
C TYR A 96 6.80 20.34 3.05
N ASN A 97 5.52 20.19 3.39
CA ASN A 97 4.83 21.08 4.32
C ASN A 97 5.37 20.93 5.75
N TYR A 98 5.75 19.73 6.15
CA TYR A 98 6.39 19.50 7.46
C TYR A 98 7.76 20.18 7.55
N GLY A 99 8.59 20.07 6.50
CA GLY A 99 9.88 20.75 6.42
C GLY A 99 9.77 22.29 6.38
N ALA A 100 8.66 22.82 5.86
CA ALA A 100 8.34 24.25 5.87
C ALA A 100 7.75 24.75 7.20
N GLY A 101 7.48 23.86 8.18
CA GLY A 101 6.87 24.22 9.47
C GLY A 101 5.34 24.43 9.41
N GLU A 102 4.70 24.15 8.26
CA GLU A 102 3.27 24.35 8.02
C GLU A 102 2.43 23.16 8.55
N TYR A 103 2.40 22.99 9.87
CA TYR A 103 1.75 21.84 10.53
C TYR A 103 0.24 21.79 10.29
N ASP A 104 -0.44 22.92 10.17
CA ASP A 104 -1.88 22.94 9.91
C ASP A 104 -2.21 22.43 8.50
N ARG A 105 -1.34 22.69 7.53
CA ARG A 105 -1.46 22.10 6.19
C ARG A 105 -1.24 20.58 6.22
N VAL A 106 -0.26 20.12 7.00
CA VAL A 106 -0.03 18.66 7.18
C VAL A 106 -1.27 17.99 7.74
N LYS A 107 -1.91 18.56 8.79
CA LYS A 107 -3.17 18.03 9.35
C LYS A 107 -4.28 17.99 8.29
N LYS A 108 -4.45 19.09 7.54
CA LYS A 108 -5.49 19.16 6.49
C LYS A 108 -5.27 18.14 5.40
N ILE A 109 -4.03 17.96 4.93
CA ILE A 109 -3.65 16.92 3.96
C ILE A 109 -3.99 15.53 4.53
N THR A 110 -3.60 15.24 5.77
CA THR A 110 -3.87 13.97 6.43
C THR A 110 -5.37 13.67 6.52
N HIS A 111 -6.18 14.63 6.98
CA HIS A 111 -7.64 14.43 7.09
C HIS A 111 -8.30 14.24 5.71
N THR A 112 -7.94 15.05 4.72
CA THR A 112 -8.48 14.92 3.36
C THR A 112 -8.11 13.56 2.76
N SER A 113 -6.89 13.13 2.94
CA SER A 113 -6.40 11.85 2.44
C SER A 113 -7.06 10.67 3.13
N MET A 114 -7.24 10.76 4.45
CA MET A 114 -7.98 9.75 5.22
C MET A 114 -9.42 9.61 4.71
N GLY A 115 -10.09 10.73 4.43
CA GLY A 115 -11.43 10.71 3.84
C GLY A 115 -11.47 10.05 2.46
N LEU A 116 -10.51 10.36 1.58
CA LEU A 116 -10.42 9.75 0.25
C LEU A 116 -10.12 8.25 0.31
N ILE A 117 -9.17 7.84 1.15
CA ILE A 117 -8.82 6.42 1.32
C ILE A 117 -10.00 5.67 1.96
N ALA A 118 -10.65 6.24 2.98
CA ALA A 118 -11.83 5.66 3.60
C ALA A 118 -12.96 5.49 2.58
N LEU A 119 -13.20 6.47 1.71
CA LEU A 119 -14.19 6.37 0.64
C LEU A 119 -13.91 5.18 -0.29
N VAL A 120 -12.68 5.03 -0.75
CA VAL A 120 -12.27 3.90 -1.61
C VAL A 120 -12.46 2.56 -0.89
N MET A 121 -12.06 2.47 0.38
CA MET A 121 -12.19 1.25 1.18
C MET A 121 -13.67 0.90 1.47
N VAL A 122 -14.50 1.90 1.75
CA VAL A 122 -15.96 1.72 1.93
C VAL A 122 -16.62 1.27 0.64
N MET A 123 -16.26 1.84 -0.51
CA MET A 123 -16.73 1.37 -1.81
C MET A 123 -16.32 -0.08 -2.07
N GLY A 124 -15.07 -0.44 -1.79
CA GLY A 124 -14.59 -1.81 -1.89
C GLY A 124 -15.37 -2.77 -0.98
N MET A 125 -15.65 -2.38 0.25
CA MET A 125 -16.49 -3.14 1.19
C MET A 125 -17.92 -3.28 0.65
N ALA A 126 -18.53 -2.20 0.17
CA ALA A 126 -19.90 -2.21 -0.34
C ALA A 126 -20.04 -3.15 -1.54
N ILE A 127 -19.11 -3.12 -2.49
CA ILE A 127 -19.09 -4.02 -3.65
C ILE A 127 -18.91 -5.48 -3.19
N SER A 128 -17.98 -5.74 -2.27
CA SER A 128 -17.74 -7.09 -1.74
C SER A 128 -18.92 -7.65 -0.94
N CYS A 129 -19.72 -6.80 -0.31
CA CYS A 129 -20.93 -7.20 0.41
C CYS A 129 -22.15 -7.35 -0.51
N ALA A 130 -22.28 -6.49 -1.53
CA ALA A 130 -23.45 -6.49 -2.42
C ALA A 130 -23.44 -7.65 -3.42
N ILE A 131 -22.30 -7.94 -4.01
CA ILE A 131 -22.17 -8.91 -5.11
C ILE A 131 -21.05 -9.96 -4.89
N PRO A 132 -20.93 -10.58 -3.69
CA PRO A 132 -19.81 -11.47 -3.37
C PRO A 132 -19.79 -12.73 -4.25
N GLN A 133 -20.96 -13.30 -4.55
CA GLN A 133 -21.05 -14.51 -5.38
C GLN A 133 -20.66 -14.24 -6.83
N GLN A 134 -21.01 -13.08 -7.37
CA GLN A 134 -20.64 -12.67 -8.73
C GLN A 134 -19.12 -12.42 -8.83
N LEU A 135 -18.53 -11.80 -7.80
CA LEU A 135 -17.10 -11.62 -7.71
C LEU A 135 -16.36 -12.95 -7.65
N MET A 136 -16.86 -13.91 -6.86
CA MET A 136 -16.30 -15.27 -6.82
C MET A 136 -16.49 -15.99 -8.13
N GLY A 137 -17.63 -15.81 -8.80
CA GLY A 137 -17.95 -16.42 -10.11
C GLY A 137 -16.99 -16.04 -11.24
N LEU A 138 -16.28 -14.91 -11.14
CA LEU A 138 -15.20 -14.53 -12.08
C LEU A 138 -13.99 -15.47 -12.01
N PHE A 139 -13.81 -16.18 -10.90
CA PHE A 139 -12.61 -16.98 -10.62
C PHE A 139 -12.91 -18.48 -10.48
N THR A 140 -14.17 -18.87 -10.24
CA THR A 140 -14.57 -20.26 -10.07
C THR A 140 -15.97 -20.50 -10.59
N THR A 141 -16.21 -21.70 -11.15
CA THR A 141 -17.53 -22.18 -11.60
C THR A 141 -18.21 -23.10 -10.57
N SER A 142 -17.49 -23.47 -9.51
CA SER A 142 -18.02 -24.35 -8.45
C SER A 142 -18.95 -23.59 -7.52
N ARG A 143 -20.25 -23.97 -7.48
CA ARG A 143 -21.26 -23.33 -6.61
C ARG A 143 -20.89 -23.43 -5.13
N ALA A 144 -20.40 -24.55 -4.66
CA ALA A 144 -19.99 -24.74 -3.27
C ALA A 144 -18.85 -23.76 -2.89
N THR A 145 -17.87 -23.59 -3.78
CA THR A 145 -16.77 -22.62 -3.57
C THR A 145 -17.25 -21.19 -3.59
N MET A 146 -18.23 -20.86 -4.44
CA MET A 146 -18.83 -19.50 -4.49
C MET A 146 -19.58 -19.15 -3.20
N GLU A 147 -20.31 -20.11 -2.60
CA GLU A 147 -21.02 -19.89 -1.34
C GLU A 147 -20.04 -19.65 -0.17
N ILE A 148 -19.06 -20.52 -0.02
CA ILE A 148 -18.02 -20.39 1.02
C ILE A 148 -17.26 -19.08 0.83
N GLY A 149 -16.84 -18.80 -0.40
CA GLY A 149 -16.09 -17.59 -0.73
C GLY A 149 -16.92 -16.31 -0.55
N GLY A 150 -18.21 -16.35 -0.86
CA GLY A 150 -19.12 -15.23 -0.65
C GLY A 150 -19.30 -14.88 0.83
N ALA A 151 -19.43 -15.88 1.68
CA ALA A 151 -19.49 -15.68 3.14
C ALA A 151 -18.17 -15.13 3.69
N ALA A 152 -17.05 -15.69 3.28
CA ALA A 152 -15.71 -15.23 3.66
C ALA A 152 -15.47 -13.77 3.23
N LEU A 153 -15.81 -13.41 1.98
CA LEU A 153 -15.68 -12.05 1.45
C LEU A 153 -16.45 -11.02 2.27
N ARG A 154 -17.69 -11.33 2.66
CA ARG A 154 -18.50 -10.44 3.49
C ARG A 154 -17.83 -10.17 4.84
N ILE A 155 -17.35 -11.20 5.51
CA ILE A 155 -16.72 -11.06 6.83
C ILE A 155 -15.42 -10.27 6.74
N ILE A 156 -14.56 -10.61 5.78
CA ILE A 156 -13.23 -10.02 5.67
C ILE A 156 -13.29 -8.57 5.16
N SER A 157 -14.29 -8.22 4.34
CA SER A 157 -14.43 -6.87 3.78
C SER A 157 -14.64 -5.78 4.83
N PHE A 158 -15.17 -6.09 6.01
CA PHE A 158 -15.20 -5.15 7.14
C PHE A 158 -13.80 -4.69 7.56
N GLY A 159 -12.80 -5.52 7.38
CA GLY A 159 -11.40 -5.17 7.62
C GLY A 159 -10.88 -4.04 6.75
N PHE A 160 -11.47 -3.79 5.57
CA PHE A 160 -11.03 -2.70 4.67
C PHE A 160 -11.21 -1.33 5.32
N VAL A 161 -12.33 -1.12 6.03
CA VAL A 161 -12.61 0.17 6.69
C VAL A 161 -11.60 0.42 7.81
N VAL A 162 -11.33 -0.59 8.63
CA VAL A 162 -10.32 -0.47 9.70
C VAL A 162 -8.93 -0.23 9.11
N SER A 163 -8.60 -0.93 8.03
CA SER A 163 -7.31 -0.78 7.35
C SER A 163 -7.11 0.60 6.72
N SER A 164 -8.18 1.35 6.40
CA SER A 164 -8.06 2.71 5.84
C SER A 164 -7.29 3.65 6.77
N VAL A 165 -7.50 3.52 8.07
CA VAL A 165 -6.81 4.30 9.10
C VAL A 165 -5.32 3.94 9.10
N SER A 166 -5.01 2.64 9.18
CA SER A 166 -3.62 2.16 9.19
C SER A 166 -2.84 2.58 7.93
N VAL A 167 -3.45 2.43 6.75
CA VAL A 167 -2.83 2.79 5.47
C VAL A 167 -2.54 4.28 5.39
N THR A 168 -3.48 5.12 5.86
CA THR A 168 -3.29 6.57 5.86
C THR A 168 -2.17 6.99 6.80
N PHE A 169 -2.19 6.51 8.06
CA PHE A 169 -1.17 6.88 9.04
C PHE A 169 0.22 6.36 8.65
N SER A 170 0.31 5.15 8.11
CA SER A 170 1.58 4.61 7.59
C SER A 170 2.15 5.54 6.52
N GLY A 171 1.32 5.96 5.55
CA GLY A 171 1.74 6.87 4.48
C GLY A 171 2.19 8.24 4.98
N VAL A 172 1.50 8.80 5.98
CA VAL A 172 1.87 10.08 6.61
C VAL A 172 3.19 9.94 7.37
N LEU A 173 3.37 8.89 8.18
CA LEU A 173 4.61 8.64 8.93
C LEU A 173 5.80 8.44 8.00
N GLU A 174 5.61 7.73 6.90
CA GLU A 174 6.64 7.58 5.87
C GLU A 174 6.98 8.94 5.21
N GLY A 175 5.96 9.78 4.94
CA GLY A 175 6.16 11.14 4.43
C GLY A 175 6.92 12.05 5.40
N LEU A 176 6.77 11.83 6.71
CA LEU A 176 7.52 12.52 7.77
C LEU A 176 8.95 11.98 7.97
N GLY A 177 9.35 10.93 7.25
CA GLY A 177 10.62 10.24 7.47
C GLY A 177 10.68 9.42 8.77
N LYS A 178 9.53 9.17 9.41
CA LYS A 178 9.37 8.39 10.65
C LYS A 178 8.70 7.04 10.38
N GLY A 179 8.79 6.54 9.17
CA GLY A 179 8.21 5.27 8.74
C GLY A 179 9.00 4.05 9.22
N MET A 180 9.15 3.92 10.53
CA MET A 180 9.68 2.70 11.18
C MET A 180 8.55 1.96 11.84
#